data_83b15c9c1098fbfb3e236f44143fff83
#
_entry.id   83b15c9c1098fbfb3e236f44143fff83
#
_cell.length_a   1.000
_cell.length_b   1.000
_cell.length_c   1.000
_cell.angle_alpha   90.00
_cell.angle_beta   90.00
_cell.angle_gamma   90.00
#
_symmetry.space_group_name_H-M   'P 1'
#
loop_
_entity.id
_entity.type
_entity.pdbx_description
1 polymer ?
#
loop_
_entity_poly.entity_id
_entity_poly.type
_entity_poly.pdbx_seq_one_letter_code
_entity_poly.pdbx_strand_id
1 'polypeptide(L)'
;MTDELQENIKKAEGYLQRFKDNVTTHFINGQPYAGDSGKTFENNTPVDNSAIGQIAEGSAEDINVACKAAASAFSDWSNTPGKERKKVLHRFADLIVKRAEEIAMVESMDCGQPIRFMKAAALRGSENFRFFADKAPEASNGQALHQDEHLNYTKRSAIGPVGVITPWNTPFMLSTWKIAPALAAGCTVVHKPAEFSPLSAMILAEVSAEAGLPDGVWNTVNGFGDIAGKKLTEHPAIKAIGFVGETITGSYIIAQGAPSLKRVHVELGGKNPVLVFDDADFYRALDAVVFMIYSLNGQRCTSSSRLLIQRGIQDKFVEALKKRVANIKVGHPLDPTTEVGPLVHPTHYEKVLSYVEAARSEKATVAVGGEALKELGPGNYFSPTLFTDVTNQMKIAREEIFGPVLTVIPFDTEEEALSIANDTEYGLTGYVWTRDSGRAIRMAEGIEAGMVWVNSENNRNLPSPFGGVKKSGIGRDGGDYSFEFYMETKNICVAHGTHKIPVLGR
;
A
#
# COMPACT_ATOMS: atom_id res chain seq x y z
N MET A 1 19.18 -26.60 -6.18
CA MET A 1 17.97 -26.21 -5.40
C MET A 1 18.09 -26.83 -4.03
N THR A 2 17.74 -26.11 -2.97
CA THR A 2 17.66 -26.67 -1.60
C THR A 2 16.41 -27.53 -1.48
N ASP A 3 16.41 -28.52 -0.58
CA ASP A 3 15.25 -29.37 -0.33
C ASP A 3 14.02 -28.54 0.09
N GLU A 4 14.22 -27.49 0.89
CA GLU A 4 13.17 -26.58 1.35
C GLU A 4 12.56 -25.77 0.20
N LEU A 5 13.36 -25.30 -0.77
CA LEU A 5 12.82 -24.64 -1.96
C LEU A 5 11.94 -25.59 -2.79
N GLN A 6 12.38 -26.85 -2.97
CA GLN A 6 11.58 -27.84 -3.71
C GLN A 6 10.24 -28.13 -3.02
N GLU A 7 10.24 -28.24 -1.69
CA GLU A 7 9.00 -28.41 -0.93
C GLU A 7 8.09 -27.20 -1.07
N ASN A 8 8.61 -25.98 -0.95
CA ASN A 8 7.84 -24.75 -1.11
C ASN A 8 7.27 -24.60 -2.53
N ILE A 9 8.04 -24.94 -3.58
CA ILE A 9 7.54 -24.96 -4.97
C ILE A 9 6.37 -25.93 -5.09
N LYS A 10 6.50 -27.16 -4.61
CA LYS A 10 5.44 -28.16 -4.66
C LYS A 10 4.17 -27.69 -3.93
N LYS A 11 4.30 -27.06 -2.77
CA LYS A 11 3.16 -26.49 -2.03
C LYS A 11 2.50 -25.37 -2.82
N ALA A 12 3.30 -24.43 -3.34
CA ALA A 12 2.80 -23.31 -4.13
C ALA A 12 2.08 -23.79 -5.41
N GLU A 13 2.62 -24.78 -6.10
CA GLU A 13 1.96 -25.42 -7.24
C GLU A 13 0.60 -25.99 -6.86
N GLY A 14 0.49 -26.67 -5.71
CA GLY A 14 -0.77 -27.17 -5.18
C GLY A 14 -1.80 -26.06 -4.95
N TYR A 15 -1.39 -24.91 -4.39
CA TYR A 15 -2.28 -23.75 -4.20
C TYR A 15 -2.64 -23.05 -5.52
N LEU A 16 -1.71 -22.99 -6.47
CA LEU A 16 -1.92 -22.35 -7.77
C LEU A 16 -2.72 -23.20 -8.76
N GLN A 17 -2.79 -24.52 -8.56
CA GLN A 17 -3.44 -25.44 -9.51
C GLN A 17 -4.87 -25.01 -9.85
N ARG A 18 -5.64 -24.60 -8.85
CA ARG A 18 -7.04 -24.14 -9.06
C ARG A 18 -7.15 -22.92 -9.96
N PHE A 19 -6.15 -22.02 -9.93
CA PHE A 19 -6.10 -20.82 -10.78
C PHE A 19 -5.62 -21.15 -12.20
N LYS A 20 -4.79 -22.19 -12.36
CA LYS A 20 -4.36 -22.70 -13.66
C LYS A 20 -5.46 -23.48 -14.39
N ASP A 21 -6.25 -24.24 -13.64
CA ASP A 21 -7.30 -25.12 -14.21
C ASP A 21 -8.58 -24.33 -14.56
N ASN A 22 -8.81 -23.19 -13.94
CA ASN A 22 -10.03 -22.42 -14.09
C ASN A 22 -9.74 -20.95 -14.34
N VAL A 23 -10.63 -20.28 -15.08
CA VAL A 23 -10.62 -18.82 -15.16
C VAL A 23 -10.94 -18.25 -13.77
N THR A 24 -10.07 -17.40 -13.25
CA THR A 24 -10.31 -16.63 -12.03
C THR A 24 -11.36 -15.57 -12.34
N THR A 25 -12.57 -15.76 -11.86
CA THR A 25 -13.72 -14.88 -12.09
C THR A 25 -13.67 -13.64 -11.19
N HIS A 26 -14.61 -12.75 -11.36
CA HIS A 26 -14.93 -11.73 -10.35
C HIS A 26 -15.61 -12.38 -9.14
N PHE A 27 -15.78 -11.62 -8.07
CA PHE A 27 -16.56 -12.02 -6.90
C PHE A 27 -17.57 -10.92 -6.59
N ILE A 28 -18.85 -11.17 -6.85
CA ILE A 28 -19.90 -10.17 -6.71
C ILE A 28 -21.09 -10.78 -5.99
N ASN A 29 -21.64 -10.03 -5.04
CA ASN A 29 -22.83 -10.44 -4.30
C ASN A 29 -22.68 -11.81 -3.61
N GLY A 30 -21.52 -12.01 -2.96
CA GLY A 30 -21.22 -13.20 -2.16
C GLY A 30 -20.82 -14.45 -2.95
N GLN A 31 -20.65 -14.37 -4.28
CA GLN A 31 -20.36 -15.53 -5.12
C GLN A 31 -19.45 -15.22 -6.32
N PRO A 32 -18.81 -16.24 -6.93
CA PRO A 32 -18.10 -16.09 -8.19
C PRO A 32 -19.02 -15.56 -9.29
N TYR A 33 -18.49 -14.62 -10.10
CA TYR A 33 -19.23 -14.00 -11.20
C TYR A 33 -18.36 -14.00 -12.46
N ALA A 34 -18.80 -14.64 -13.52
CA ALA A 34 -17.98 -14.90 -14.70
C ALA A 34 -17.64 -13.65 -15.54
N GLY A 35 -18.38 -12.55 -15.35
CA GLY A 35 -18.25 -11.33 -16.15
C GLY A 35 -19.19 -11.34 -17.37
N ASP A 36 -19.47 -10.13 -17.87
CA ASP A 36 -20.39 -9.88 -18.99
C ASP A 36 -19.73 -10.18 -20.35
N SER A 37 -18.44 -9.80 -20.50
CA SER A 37 -17.76 -9.83 -21.78
C SER A 37 -17.24 -11.22 -22.20
N GLY A 38 -17.05 -12.14 -21.25
CA GLY A 38 -16.37 -13.40 -21.45
C GLY A 38 -14.88 -13.30 -21.81
N LYS A 39 -14.31 -12.08 -21.79
CA LYS A 39 -12.89 -11.85 -22.05
C LYS A 39 -12.05 -12.21 -20.84
N THR A 40 -10.81 -12.62 -21.11
CA THR A 40 -9.80 -12.91 -20.09
C THR A 40 -8.47 -12.28 -20.45
N PHE A 41 -7.61 -12.12 -19.46
CA PHE A 41 -6.21 -11.80 -19.65
C PHE A 41 -5.35 -12.80 -18.87
N GLU A 42 -4.12 -12.97 -19.32
CA GLU A 42 -3.17 -13.89 -18.73
C GLU A 42 -2.52 -13.26 -17.50
N ASN A 43 -2.43 -14.00 -16.41
CA ASN A 43 -1.65 -13.65 -15.25
C ASN A 43 -0.36 -14.45 -15.22
N ASN A 44 0.78 -13.78 -15.18
CA ASN A 44 2.10 -14.39 -15.29
C ASN A 44 2.92 -14.23 -14.03
N THR A 45 3.64 -15.27 -13.63
CA THR A 45 4.61 -15.16 -12.54
C THR A 45 5.87 -14.43 -13.00
N PRO A 46 6.43 -13.50 -12.22
CA PRO A 46 7.69 -12.84 -12.56
C PRO A 46 8.92 -13.75 -12.44
N VAL A 47 8.77 -14.95 -11.93
CA VAL A 47 9.85 -15.94 -11.73
C VAL A 47 10.45 -16.39 -13.05
N ASP A 48 9.60 -16.60 -14.06
CA ASP A 48 10.00 -17.06 -15.40
C ASP A 48 9.09 -16.49 -16.50
N ASN A 49 8.17 -15.61 -16.15
CA ASN A 49 7.14 -15.05 -17.02
C ASN A 49 6.14 -16.07 -17.59
N SER A 50 6.06 -17.26 -17.01
CA SER A 50 5.06 -18.26 -17.39
C SER A 50 3.67 -17.94 -16.80
N ALA A 51 2.63 -18.39 -17.49
CA ALA A 51 1.25 -18.20 -17.04
C ALA A 51 0.94 -19.01 -15.78
N ILE A 52 0.33 -18.36 -14.79
CA ILE A 52 -0.19 -18.98 -13.57
C ILE A 52 -1.71 -18.95 -13.49
N GLY A 53 -2.39 -18.39 -14.49
CA GLY A 53 -3.84 -18.44 -14.62
C GLY A 53 -4.38 -17.49 -15.67
N GLN A 54 -5.68 -17.66 -15.96
CA GLN A 54 -6.47 -16.74 -16.77
C GLN A 54 -7.43 -16.00 -15.86
N ILE A 55 -7.51 -14.69 -16.01
CA ILE A 55 -8.31 -13.80 -15.16
C ILE A 55 -9.42 -13.18 -16.00
N ALA A 56 -10.65 -13.17 -15.51
CA ALA A 56 -11.76 -12.48 -16.15
C ALA A 56 -11.47 -10.97 -16.28
N GLU A 57 -11.63 -10.43 -17.49
CA GLU A 57 -11.44 -9.01 -17.77
C GLU A 57 -12.73 -8.25 -17.48
N GLY A 58 -12.72 -7.46 -16.41
CA GLY A 58 -13.88 -6.67 -15.99
C GLY A 58 -14.24 -5.56 -16.95
N SER A 59 -15.49 -5.57 -17.38
CA SER A 59 -16.11 -4.56 -18.21
C SER A 59 -16.69 -3.40 -17.38
N ALA A 60 -17.19 -2.39 -18.06
CA ALA A 60 -17.95 -1.30 -17.43
C ALA A 60 -19.26 -1.81 -16.81
N GLU A 61 -19.88 -2.87 -17.40
CA GLU A 61 -21.10 -3.45 -16.84
C GLU A 61 -20.82 -4.31 -15.61
N ASP A 62 -19.71 -5.04 -15.56
CA ASP A 62 -19.31 -5.79 -14.36
C ASP A 62 -19.12 -4.86 -13.14
N ILE A 63 -18.51 -3.70 -13.35
CA ILE A 63 -18.42 -2.65 -12.32
C ILE A 63 -19.80 -2.12 -11.93
N ASN A 64 -20.70 -1.92 -12.89
CA ASN A 64 -22.07 -1.48 -12.62
C ASN A 64 -22.83 -2.51 -11.76
N VAL A 65 -22.69 -3.81 -12.08
CA VAL A 65 -23.28 -4.90 -11.28
C VAL A 65 -22.73 -4.91 -9.85
N ALA A 66 -21.40 -4.83 -9.70
CA ALA A 66 -20.75 -4.77 -8.37
C ALA A 66 -21.18 -3.55 -7.56
N CYS A 67 -21.25 -2.38 -8.20
CA CYS A 67 -21.68 -1.15 -7.52
C CYS A 67 -23.17 -1.19 -7.11
N LYS A 68 -24.04 -1.82 -7.91
CA LYS A 68 -25.44 -2.06 -7.54
C LYS A 68 -25.56 -3.02 -6.35
N ALA A 69 -24.79 -4.12 -6.35
CA ALA A 69 -24.75 -5.05 -5.22
C ALA A 69 -24.30 -4.35 -3.93
N ALA A 70 -23.21 -3.57 -4.00
CA ALA A 70 -22.73 -2.77 -2.87
C ALA A 70 -23.75 -1.76 -2.38
N ALA A 71 -24.46 -1.07 -3.28
CA ALA A 71 -25.49 -0.11 -2.92
C ALA A 71 -26.72 -0.77 -2.27
N SER A 72 -27.12 -1.94 -2.75
CA SER A 72 -28.24 -2.71 -2.19
C SER A 72 -27.94 -3.22 -0.77
N ALA A 73 -26.73 -3.68 -0.52
CA ALA A 73 -26.31 -4.21 0.79
C ALA A 73 -26.00 -3.11 1.82
N PHE A 74 -25.81 -1.86 1.39
CA PHE A 74 -25.32 -0.78 2.25
C PHE A 74 -26.23 -0.48 3.43
N SER A 75 -27.54 -0.37 3.22
CA SER A 75 -28.47 -0.02 4.30
C SER A 75 -28.40 -1.02 5.47
N ASP A 76 -28.43 -2.30 5.16
CA ASP A 76 -28.44 -3.36 6.18
C ASP A 76 -27.09 -3.45 6.90
N TRP A 77 -25.98 -3.40 6.15
CA TRP A 77 -24.65 -3.44 6.74
C TRP A 77 -24.33 -2.21 7.60
N SER A 78 -24.66 -1.00 7.14
CA SER A 78 -24.44 0.23 7.89
C SER A 78 -25.24 0.31 9.18
N ASN A 79 -26.47 -0.28 9.19
CA ASN A 79 -27.33 -0.38 10.36
C ASN A 79 -27.01 -1.58 11.26
N THR A 80 -26.19 -2.53 10.81
CA THR A 80 -25.71 -3.63 11.65
C THR A 80 -24.93 -3.06 12.83
N PRO A 81 -25.28 -3.43 14.09
CA PRO A 81 -24.57 -2.92 15.27
C PRO A 81 -23.06 -3.17 15.20
N GLY A 82 -22.26 -2.19 15.61
CA GLY A 82 -20.78 -2.31 15.58
C GLY A 82 -20.24 -3.55 16.30
N LYS A 83 -20.93 -4.02 17.34
CA LYS A 83 -20.60 -5.27 18.04
C LYS A 83 -20.76 -6.51 17.15
N GLU A 84 -21.74 -6.52 16.26
CA GLU A 84 -21.94 -7.64 15.33
C GLU A 84 -20.94 -7.56 14.17
N ARG A 85 -20.68 -6.35 13.61
CA ARG A 85 -19.58 -6.15 12.64
C ARG A 85 -18.25 -6.63 13.21
N LYS A 86 -17.94 -6.28 14.47
CA LYS A 86 -16.75 -6.78 15.19
C LYS A 86 -16.62 -8.30 15.11
N LYS A 87 -17.68 -9.05 15.39
CA LYS A 87 -17.65 -10.52 15.35
C LYS A 87 -17.32 -11.08 13.97
N VAL A 88 -17.92 -10.51 12.93
CA VAL A 88 -17.66 -10.92 11.53
C VAL A 88 -16.21 -10.62 11.15
N LEU A 89 -15.70 -9.43 11.47
CA LEU A 89 -14.34 -9.04 11.12
C LEU A 89 -13.27 -9.83 11.89
N HIS A 90 -13.56 -10.25 13.13
CA HIS A 90 -12.66 -11.18 13.86
C HIS A 90 -12.64 -12.57 13.22
N ARG A 91 -13.79 -13.12 12.82
CA ARG A 91 -13.82 -14.39 12.06
C ARG A 91 -13.04 -14.28 10.76
N PHE A 92 -13.16 -13.14 10.06
CA PHE A 92 -12.37 -12.84 8.88
C PHE A 92 -10.86 -12.93 9.18
N ALA A 93 -10.41 -12.26 10.25
CA ALA A 93 -9.01 -12.30 10.68
C ALA A 93 -8.53 -13.71 11.03
N ASP A 94 -9.36 -14.52 11.69
CA ASP A 94 -9.05 -15.92 12.05
C ASP A 94 -8.87 -16.78 10.79
N LEU A 95 -9.72 -16.59 9.78
CA LEU A 95 -9.62 -17.30 8.50
C LEU A 95 -8.38 -16.88 7.70
N ILE A 96 -7.99 -15.60 7.75
CA ILE A 96 -6.70 -15.16 7.18
C ILE A 96 -5.54 -15.91 7.82
N VAL A 97 -5.51 -16.01 9.16
CA VAL A 97 -4.45 -16.74 9.86
C VAL A 97 -4.44 -18.22 9.45
N LYS A 98 -5.61 -18.85 9.32
CA LYS A 98 -5.74 -20.24 8.86
C LYS A 98 -5.20 -20.45 7.45
N ARG A 99 -5.36 -19.46 6.55
CA ARG A 99 -4.92 -19.51 5.15
C ARG A 99 -3.59 -18.76 4.91
N ALA A 100 -2.87 -18.36 5.96
CA ALA A 100 -1.70 -17.51 5.83
C ALA A 100 -0.57 -18.10 4.96
N GLU A 101 -0.34 -19.42 5.01
CA GLU A 101 0.64 -20.10 4.16
C GLU A 101 0.23 -20.04 2.69
N GLU A 102 -1.02 -20.35 2.35
CA GLU A 102 -1.58 -20.25 1.01
C GLU A 102 -1.42 -18.84 0.46
N ILE A 103 -1.87 -17.84 1.23
CA ILE A 103 -1.79 -16.42 0.86
C ILE A 103 -0.34 -16.02 0.58
N ALA A 104 0.58 -16.36 1.47
CA ALA A 104 2.00 -16.00 1.32
C ALA A 104 2.65 -16.65 0.10
N MET A 105 2.37 -17.93 -0.17
CA MET A 105 2.94 -18.64 -1.31
C MET A 105 2.36 -18.19 -2.64
N VAL A 106 1.03 -17.98 -2.71
CA VAL A 106 0.37 -17.46 -3.91
C VAL A 106 0.89 -16.05 -4.20
N GLU A 107 0.95 -15.15 -3.20
CA GLU A 107 1.44 -13.79 -3.39
C GLU A 107 2.92 -13.76 -3.80
N SER A 108 3.77 -14.64 -3.24
CA SER A 108 5.17 -14.73 -3.66
C SER A 108 5.32 -15.11 -5.13
N MET A 109 4.48 -16.00 -5.64
CA MET A 109 4.49 -16.39 -7.06
C MET A 109 3.84 -15.36 -7.97
N ASP A 110 2.83 -14.66 -7.48
CA ASP A 110 2.04 -13.68 -8.24
C ASP A 110 2.77 -12.34 -8.43
N CYS A 111 3.53 -11.89 -7.42
CA CYS A 111 4.23 -10.59 -7.46
C CYS A 111 5.75 -10.66 -7.27
N GLY A 112 6.35 -11.86 -7.14
CA GLY A 112 7.79 -12.04 -7.02
C GLY A 112 8.40 -11.67 -5.67
N GLN A 113 7.59 -11.38 -4.67
CA GLN A 113 8.09 -11.00 -3.34
C GLN A 113 8.62 -12.21 -2.55
N PRO A 114 9.78 -12.09 -1.89
CA PRO A 114 10.33 -13.22 -1.12
C PRO A 114 9.40 -13.72 -0.02
N ILE A 115 9.23 -15.04 0.05
CA ILE A 115 8.34 -15.73 1.01
C ILE A 115 8.64 -15.35 2.48
N ARG A 116 9.89 -15.05 2.80
CA ARG A 116 10.31 -14.59 4.13
C ARG A 116 9.58 -13.32 4.59
N PHE A 117 9.17 -12.45 3.64
CA PHE A 117 8.40 -11.24 3.94
C PHE A 117 6.90 -11.49 3.81
N MET A 118 6.45 -12.34 2.88
CA MET A 118 5.03 -12.58 2.64
C MET A 118 4.35 -13.34 3.76
N LYS A 119 5.04 -14.24 4.46
CA LYS A 119 4.53 -14.86 5.70
C LYS A 119 4.14 -13.82 6.76
N ALA A 120 4.99 -12.81 6.96
CA ALA A 120 4.69 -11.72 7.90
C ALA A 120 3.59 -10.79 7.37
N ALA A 121 3.55 -10.53 6.05
CA ALA A 121 2.52 -9.69 5.42
C ALA A 121 1.12 -10.32 5.54
N ALA A 122 0.98 -11.63 5.38
CA ALA A 122 -0.28 -12.34 5.56
C ALA A 122 -0.82 -12.18 7.00
N LEU A 123 0.04 -12.39 8.02
CA LEU A 123 -0.33 -12.18 9.42
C LEU A 123 -0.68 -10.71 9.70
N ARG A 124 0.06 -9.76 9.13
CA ARG A 124 -0.24 -8.33 9.25
C ARG A 124 -1.61 -7.98 8.70
N GLY A 125 -2.05 -8.63 7.62
CA GLY A 125 -3.41 -8.46 7.10
C GLY A 125 -4.49 -8.85 8.11
N SER A 126 -4.27 -9.94 8.87
CA SER A 126 -5.19 -10.33 9.95
C SER A 126 -5.23 -9.32 11.10
N GLU A 127 -4.08 -8.72 11.45
CA GLU A 127 -3.99 -7.67 12.47
C GLU A 127 -4.74 -6.41 12.07
N ASN A 128 -4.72 -6.03 10.79
CA ASN A 128 -5.53 -4.92 10.28
C ASN A 128 -7.03 -5.16 10.57
N PHE A 129 -7.52 -6.34 10.24
CA PHE A 129 -8.92 -6.70 10.53
C PHE A 129 -9.23 -6.72 12.02
N ARG A 130 -8.36 -7.30 12.87
CA ARG A 130 -8.56 -7.33 14.33
C ARG A 130 -8.63 -5.93 14.93
N PHE A 131 -7.68 -5.07 14.55
CA PHE A 131 -7.63 -3.71 15.06
C PHE A 131 -8.91 -2.94 14.73
N PHE A 132 -9.34 -2.94 13.46
CA PHE A 132 -10.56 -2.22 13.07
C PHE A 132 -11.83 -2.92 13.53
N ALA A 133 -11.84 -4.25 13.71
CA ALA A 133 -12.91 -4.97 14.37
C ALA A 133 -13.13 -4.47 15.79
N ASP A 134 -12.06 -4.30 16.55
CA ASP A 134 -12.13 -3.79 17.93
C ASP A 134 -12.61 -2.34 17.99
N LYS A 135 -12.34 -1.55 16.95
CA LYS A 135 -12.81 -0.16 16.80
C LYS A 135 -14.27 -0.04 16.31
N ALA A 136 -14.82 -1.05 15.65
CA ALA A 136 -16.15 -0.99 15.05
C ALA A 136 -17.29 -0.59 16.01
N PRO A 137 -17.34 -1.02 17.28
CA PRO A 137 -18.37 -0.59 18.21
C PRO A 137 -18.37 0.90 18.51
N GLU A 138 -17.21 1.56 18.39
CA GLU A 138 -17.02 2.98 18.71
C GLU A 138 -16.98 3.88 17.45
N ALA A 139 -17.02 3.29 16.25
CA ALA A 139 -16.85 4.01 15.00
C ALA A 139 -17.86 5.17 14.85
N SER A 140 -19.11 5.00 15.31
CA SER A 140 -20.17 6.02 15.24
C SER A 140 -20.15 7.03 16.38
N ASN A 141 -19.26 6.91 17.37
CA ASN A 141 -19.17 7.82 18.49
C ASN A 141 -18.81 9.24 18.03
N GLY A 142 -19.38 10.23 18.72
CA GLY A 142 -19.14 11.64 18.50
C GLY A 142 -18.83 12.36 19.81
N GLN A 143 -18.96 13.67 19.79
CA GLN A 143 -18.69 14.57 20.91
C GLN A 143 -19.97 15.26 21.37
N ALA A 144 -20.09 15.55 22.66
CA ALA A 144 -21.10 16.40 23.23
C ALA A 144 -20.49 17.81 23.50
N LEU A 145 -21.09 18.86 22.94
CA LEU A 145 -20.62 20.24 23.04
C LEU A 145 -21.75 21.06 23.68
N HIS A 146 -21.61 21.37 24.94
CA HIS A 146 -22.62 22.08 25.74
C HIS A 146 -22.58 23.60 25.49
N GLN A 147 -23.78 24.20 25.44
CA GLN A 147 -24.03 25.64 25.50
C GLN A 147 -25.15 25.89 26.49
N ASP A 148 -25.31 27.15 26.95
CA ASP A 148 -26.28 27.49 28.01
C ASP A 148 -27.72 27.07 27.69
N GLU A 149 -28.19 27.23 26.47
CA GLU A 149 -29.57 26.93 26.04
C GLU A 149 -29.67 25.78 25.01
N HIS A 150 -28.51 25.21 24.63
CA HIS A 150 -28.43 24.19 23.59
C HIS A 150 -27.45 23.10 23.95
N LEU A 151 -27.80 21.85 23.58
CA LEU A 151 -26.89 20.73 23.50
C LEU A 151 -26.55 20.48 22.02
N ASN A 152 -25.30 20.65 21.66
CA ASN A 152 -24.79 20.16 20.39
C ASN A 152 -24.11 18.80 20.63
N TYR A 153 -24.43 17.84 19.77
CA TYR A 153 -23.68 16.59 19.75
C TYR A 153 -23.42 16.14 18.33
N THR A 154 -22.30 15.49 18.12
CA THR A 154 -21.96 14.94 16.81
C THR A 154 -22.23 13.44 16.76
N LYS A 155 -22.56 12.95 15.58
CA LYS A 155 -22.70 11.54 15.27
C LYS A 155 -22.00 11.25 13.96
N ARG A 156 -21.22 10.16 13.90
CA ARG A 156 -20.63 9.66 12.66
C ARG A 156 -21.51 8.55 12.06
N SER A 157 -21.61 8.52 10.74
CA SER A 157 -22.31 7.49 9.96
C SER A 157 -21.47 7.10 8.75
N ALA A 158 -21.56 5.83 8.33
CA ALA A 158 -20.87 5.36 7.13
C ALA A 158 -21.23 6.21 5.90
N ILE A 159 -20.24 6.55 5.07
CA ILE A 159 -20.42 7.44 3.92
C ILE A 159 -21.25 6.81 2.79
N GLY A 160 -21.21 5.47 2.65
CA GLY A 160 -21.87 4.74 1.56
C GLY A 160 -21.03 3.60 1.00
N PRO A 161 -21.38 3.12 -0.19
CA PRO A 161 -20.50 2.24 -0.95
C PRO A 161 -19.20 2.95 -1.33
N VAL A 162 -18.07 2.26 -1.20
CA VAL A 162 -16.73 2.80 -1.47
C VAL A 162 -15.98 1.95 -2.49
N GLY A 163 -15.21 2.59 -3.35
CA GLY A 163 -14.26 1.93 -4.23
C GLY A 163 -12.91 1.80 -3.54
N VAL A 164 -12.29 0.64 -3.64
CA VAL A 164 -10.92 0.40 -3.17
C VAL A 164 -10.10 -0.12 -4.33
N ILE A 165 -9.01 0.58 -4.67
CA ILE A 165 -8.11 0.18 -5.76
C ILE A 165 -6.73 -0.02 -5.16
N THR A 166 -6.18 -1.23 -5.29
CA THR A 166 -4.95 -1.64 -4.61
C THR A 166 -3.84 -2.02 -5.60
N PRO A 167 -2.57 -1.75 -5.23
CA PRO A 167 -1.43 -1.99 -6.09
C PRO A 167 -0.96 -3.45 -6.02
N TRP A 168 0.07 -3.75 -6.80
CA TRP A 168 0.65 -5.07 -7.03
C TRP A 168 1.84 -5.43 -6.12
N ASN A 169 2.39 -4.50 -5.35
CA ASN A 169 3.66 -4.74 -4.64
C ASN A 169 3.52 -5.54 -3.33
N THR A 170 2.43 -5.36 -2.60
CA THR A 170 2.01 -6.19 -1.46
C THR A 170 0.48 -6.23 -1.46
N PRO A 171 -0.12 -6.88 -2.48
CA PRO A 171 -1.54 -6.72 -2.80
C PRO A 171 -2.46 -7.17 -1.66
N PHE A 172 -2.13 -8.27 -0.99
CA PHE A 172 -2.90 -8.77 0.15
C PHE A 172 -2.95 -7.76 1.32
N MET A 173 -1.77 -7.37 1.80
CA MET A 173 -1.65 -6.50 2.97
C MET A 173 -2.29 -5.11 2.73
N LEU A 174 -2.08 -4.52 1.54
CA LEU A 174 -2.65 -3.22 1.20
C LEU A 174 -4.16 -3.28 0.95
N SER A 175 -4.69 -4.39 0.45
CA SER A 175 -6.13 -4.60 0.37
C SER A 175 -6.76 -4.62 1.77
N THR A 176 -6.19 -5.37 2.71
CA THR A 176 -6.69 -5.42 4.09
C THR A 176 -6.60 -4.05 4.77
N TRP A 177 -5.55 -3.28 4.47
CA TRP A 177 -5.31 -1.95 5.04
C TRP A 177 -6.41 -0.94 4.67
N LYS A 178 -6.94 -1.00 3.45
CA LYS A 178 -8.01 -0.12 2.98
C LYS A 178 -9.41 -0.65 3.27
N ILE A 179 -9.60 -1.96 3.21
CA ILE A 179 -10.94 -2.57 3.31
C ILE A 179 -11.39 -2.77 4.76
N ALA A 180 -10.49 -3.17 5.67
CA ALA A 180 -10.86 -3.41 7.06
C ALA A 180 -11.51 -2.17 7.74
N PRO A 181 -10.95 -0.95 7.65
CA PRO A 181 -11.59 0.24 8.22
C PRO A 181 -12.91 0.60 7.53
N ALA A 182 -13.03 0.40 6.20
CA ALA A 182 -14.27 0.66 5.48
C ALA A 182 -15.42 -0.23 5.99
N LEU A 183 -15.17 -1.53 6.11
CA LEU A 183 -16.15 -2.49 6.64
C LEU A 183 -16.48 -2.21 8.11
N ALA A 184 -15.48 -1.89 8.93
CA ALA A 184 -15.67 -1.54 10.35
C ALA A 184 -16.51 -0.27 10.51
N ALA A 185 -16.35 0.72 9.64
CA ALA A 185 -17.18 1.93 9.58
C ALA A 185 -18.64 1.63 9.19
N GLY A 186 -18.91 0.51 8.52
CA GLY A 186 -20.22 0.16 7.99
C GLY A 186 -20.40 0.50 6.50
N CYS A 187 -19.32 0.79 5.77
CA CYS A 187 -19.32 0.93 4.33
C CYS A 187 -19.40 -0.43 3.64
N THR A 188 -19.96 -0.47 2.43
CA THR A 188 -19.80 -1.59 1.51
C THR A 188 -18.70 -1.30 0.51
N VAL A 189 -18.06 -2.33 -0.04
CA VAL A 189 -16.81 -2.19 -0.81
C VAL A 189 -16.95 -2.79 -2.20
N VAL A 190 -16.46 -2.05 -3.21
CA VAL A 190 -16.10 -2.58 -4.52
C VAL A 190 -14.59 -2.49 -4.65
N HIS A 191 -13.93 -3.64 -4.66
CA HIS A 191 -12.48 -3.78 -4.71
C HIS A 191 -12.01 -4.07 -6.13
N LYS A 192 -11.05 -3.28 -6.64
CA LYS A 192 -10.33 -3.56 -7.88
C LYS A 192 -8.85 -3.77 -7.56
N PRO A 193 -8.36 -5.02 -7.55
CA PRO A 193 -6.94 -5.30 -7.42
C PRO A 193 -6.17 -4.92 -8.68
N ALA A 194 -4.85 -4.78 -8.56
CA ALA A 194 -3.99 -4.60 -9.73
C ALA A 194 -4.02 -5.84 -10.63
N GLU A 195 -3.98 -5.61 -11.93
CA GLU A 195 -3.97 -6.67 -12.95
C GLU A 195 -2.74 -7.57 -12.91
N PHE A 196 -1.62 -7.08 -12.39
CA PHE A 196 -0.35 -7.84 -12.30
C PHE A 196 -0.29 -8.83 -11.13
N SER A 197 -1.20 -8.74 -10.15
CA SER A 197 -1.21 -9.63 -8.98
C SER A 197 -2.59 -9.73 -8.32
N PRO A 198 -3.57 -10.30 -9.02
CA PRO A 198 -4.96 -10.34 -8.53
C PRO A 198 -5.26 -11.51 -7.59
N LEU A 199 -4.42 -12.56 -7.54
CA LEU A 199 -4.79 -13.84 -6.94
C LEU A 199 -5.02 -13.75 -5.43
N SER A 200 -4.19 -13.02 -4.68
CA SER A 200 -4.39 -12.85 -3.24
C SER A 200 -5.64 -12.04 -2.89
N ALA A 201 -6.07 -11.12 -3.76
CA ALA A 201 -7.33 -10.41 -3.62
C ALA A 201 -8.55 -11.33 -3.80
N MET A 202 -8.44 -12.33 -4.68
CA MET A 202 -9.49 -13.35 -4.86
C MET A 202 -9.57 -14.27 -3.64
N ILE A 203 -8.44 -14.65 -3.04
CA ILE A 203 -8.44 -15.38 -1.77
C ILE A 203 -9.14 -14.57 -0.67
N LEU A 204 -8.91 -13.25 -0.60
CA LEU A 204 -9.62 -12.37 0.35
C LEU A 204 -11.13 -12.34 0.11
N ALA A 205 -11.57 -12.32 -1.15
CA ALA A 205 -12.98 -12.36 -1.51
C ALA A 205 -13.65 -13.67 -1.05
N GLU A 206 -12.98 -14.81 -1.22
CA GLU A 206 -13.43 -16.10 -0.70
C GLU A 206 -13.54 -16.09 0.84
N VAL A 207 -12.50 -15.58 1.51
CA VAL A 207 -12.49 -15.44 2.97
C VAL A 207 -13.64 -14.57 3.45
N SER A 208 -14.07 -13.57 2.69
CA SER A 208 -15.21 -12.70 3.06
C SER A 208 -16.52 -13.49 3.17
N ALA A 209 -16.79 -14.39 2.24
CA ALA A 209 -17.96 -15.27 2.29
C ALA A 209 -17.85 -16.30 3.44
N GLU A 210 -16.68 -16.95 3.58
CA GLU A 210 -16.44 -17.91 4.66
C GLU A 210 -16.60 -17.27 6.05
N ALA A 211 -16.24 -16.00 6.22
CA ALA A 211 -16.42 -15.24 7.46
C ALA A 211 -17.88 -14.87 7.74
N GLY A 212 -18.78 -15.10 6.78
CA GLY A 212 -20.19 -14.74 6.90
C GLY A 212 -20.43 -13.23 6.73
N LEU A 213 -19.65 -12.56 5.91
CA LEU A 213 -19.94 -11.21 5.47
C LEU A 213 -21.19 -11.27 4.58
N PRO A 214 -22.22 -10.42 4.79
CA PRO A 214 -23.43 -10.48 3.97
C PRO A 214 -23.14 -10.23 2.48
N ASP A 215 -23.95 -10.86 1.61
CA ASP A 215 -23.84 -10.72 0.17
C ASP A 215 -23.88 -9.24 -0.25
N GLY A 216 -23.03 -8.85 -1.19
CA GLY A 216 -22.93 -7.48 -1.67
C GLY A 216 -22.10 -6.52 -0.79
N VAL A 217 -21.79 -6.86 0.46
CA VAL A 217 -20.96 -6.01 1.34
C VAL A 217 -19.54 -5.91 0.84
N TRP A 218 -18.99 -6.97 0.26
CA TRP A 218 -17.71 -6.98 -0.44
C TRP A 218 -17.88 -7.54 -1.85
N ASN A 219 -17.38 -6.79 -2.83
CA ASN A 219 -17.37 -7.20 -4.23
C ASN A 219 -15.98 -6.96 -4.80
N THR A 220 -15.45 -7.90 -5.59
CA THR A 220 -14.14 -7.79 -6.24
C THR A 220 -14.29 -7.92 -7.74
N VAL A 221 -13.80 -6.94 -8.49
CA VAL A 221 -13.79 -6.96 -9.96
C VAL A 221 -12.36 -6.84 -10.46
N ASN A 222 -11.89 -7.89 -11.13
CA ASN A 222 -10.60 -7.89 -11.81
C ASN A 222 -10.69 -7.09 -13.11
N GLY A 223 -9.56 -6.59 -13.62
CA GLY A 223 -9.52 -5.88 -14.90
C GLY A 223 -8.56 -4.70 -14.90
N PHE A 224 -8.47 -4.04 -16.04
CA PHE A 224 -7.53 -2.95 -16.28
C PHE A 224 -7.99 -1.62 -15.69
N GLY A 225 -7.01 -0.75 -15.40
CA GLY A 225 -7.24 0.55 -14.78
C GLY A 225 -8.05 1.51 -15.64
N ASP A 226 -7.84 1.51 -16.94
CA ASP A 226 -8.48 2.39 -17.93
C ASP A 226 -9.96 2.05 -18.20
N ILE A 227 -10.38 0.81 -17.96
CA ILE A 227 -11.75 0.34 -18.13
C ILE A 227 -12.42 0.18 -16.76
N ALA A 228 -12.10 -0.90 -16.03
CA ALA A 228 -12.73 -1.22 -14.75
C ALA A 228 -12.43 -0.17 -13.67
N GLY A 229 -11.15 0.26 -13.56
CA GLY A 229 -10.75 1.28 -12.59
C GLY A 229 -11.45 2.61 -12.83
N LYS A 230 -11.41 3.14 -14.05
CA LYS A 230 -12.08 4.39 -14.43
C LYS A 230 -13.58 4.33 -14.19
N LYS A 231 -14.23 3.24 -14.60
CA LYS A 231 -15.68 3.08 -14.39
C LYS A 231 -16.05 3.07 -12.90
N LEU A 232 -15.22 2.45 -12.05
CA LEU A 232 -15.41 2.44 -10.61
C LEU A 232 -15.28 3.85 -10.02
N THR A 233 -14.26 4.60 -10.41
CA THR A 233 -14.01 5.96 -9.90
C THR A 233 -15.06 6.97 -10.34
N GLU A 234 -15.66 6.80 -11.51
CA GLU A 234 -16.72 7.66 -12.04
C GLU A 234 -18.15 7.24 -11.58
N HIS A 235 -18.32 6.01 -11.03
CA HIS A 235 -19.63 5.45 -10.76
C HIS A 235 -20.42 6.24 -9.69
N PRO A 236 -21.68 6.68 -9.94
CA PRO A 236 -22.42 7.58 -9.04
C PRO A 236 -22.81 6.97 -7.69
N ALA A 237 -22.94 5.64 -7.61
CA ALA A 237 -23.24 4.97 -6.34
C ALA A 237 -22.06 4.99 -5.37
N ILE A 238 -20.84 5.09 -5.87
CA ILE A 238 -19.61 5.13 -5.06
C ILE A 238 -19.44 6.52 -4.45
N LYS A 239 -19.24 6.60 -3.14
CA LYS A 239 -19.13 7.85 -2.38
C LYS A 239 -17.69 8.24 -2.05
N ALA A 240 -16.82 7.27 -1.93
CA ALA A 240 -15.39 7.50 -1.68
C ALA A 240 -14.52 6.51 -2.43
N ILE A 241 -13.30 6.92 -2.77
CA ILE A 241 -12.28 6.07 -3.40
C ILE A 241 -11.03 6.05 -2.51
N GLY A 242 -10.68 4.87 -2.01
CA GLY A 242 -9.38 4.59 -1.42
C GLY A 242 -8.44 4.00 -2.48
N PHE A 243 -7.36 4.70 -2.78
CA PHE A 243 -6.38 4.31 -3.79
C PHE A 243 -4.98 4.21 -3.20
N VAL A 244 -4.25 3.17 -3.58
CA VAL A 244 -2.80 3.06 -3.36
C VAL A 244 -2.15 2.75 -4.71
N GLY A 245 -1.17 3.56 -5.13
CA GLY A 245 -0.51 3.35 -6.42
C GLY A 245 0.36 4.52 -6.87
N GLU A 246 0.47 4.70 -8.18
CA GLU A 246 1.31 5.72 -8.80
C GLU A 246 0.64 7.11 -8.77
N THR A 247 1.47 8.17 -8.64
CA THR A 247 1.01 9.58 -8.55
C THR A 247 0.15 10.01 -9.73
N ILE A 248 0.53 9.65 -10.96
CA ILE A 248 -0.22 10.02 -12.17
C ILE A 248 -1.63 9.42 -12.12
N THR A 249 -1.74 8.15 -11.77
CA THR A 249 -3.04 7.46 -11.64
C THR A 249 -3.88 8.08 -10.52
N GLY A 250 -3.27 8.41 -9.36
CA GLY A 250 -3.96 9.12 -8.28
C GLY A 250 -4.54 10.45 -8.71
N SER A 251 -3.80 11.22 -9.52
CA SER A 251 -4.27 12.50 -10.07
C SER A 251 -5.49 12.32 -10.99
N TYR A 252 -5.51 11.29 -11.85
CA TYR A 252 -6.68 10.96 -12.67
C TYR A 252 -7.89 10.55 -11.82
N ILE A 253 -7.68 9.76 -10.79
CA ILE A 253 -8.77 9.32 -9.89
C ILE A 253 -9.41 10.53 -9.18
N ILE A 254 -8.61 11.49 -8.71
CA ILE A 254 -9.11 12.73 -8.11
C ILE A 254 -9.97 13.51 -9.13
N ALA A 255 -9.46 13.67 -10.36
CA ALA A 255 -10.19 14.36 -11.42
C ALA A 255 -11.51 13.64 -11.79
N GLN A 256 -11.51 12.31 -11.87
CA GLN A 256 -12.70 11.49 -12.17
C GLN A 256 -13.75 11.54 -11.05
N GLY A 257 -13.31 11.67 -9.80
CA GLY A 257 -14.22 11.81 -8.65
C GLY A 257 -14.86 13.20 -8.50
N ALA A 258 -14.21 14.24 -9.03
CA ALA A 258 -14.60 15.63 -8.82
C ALA A 258 -16.04 15.99 -9.26
N PRO A 259 -16.57 15.53 -10.42
CA PRO A 259 -17.94 15.88 -10.84
C PRO A 259 -19.05 15.42 -9.87
N SER A 260 -18.78 14.38 -9.06
CA SER A 260 -19.74 13.86 -8.06
C SER A 260 -19.31 14.15 -6.62
N LEU A 261 -18.29 15.01 -6.41
CA LEU A 261 -17.76 15.39 -5.12
C LEU A 261 -17.37 14.18 -4.25
N LYS A 262 -16.83 13.12 -4.87
CA LYS A 262 -16.37 11.94 -4.13
C LYS A 262 -15.22 12.31 -3.22
N ARG A 263 -15.20 11.75 -2.05
CA ARG A 263 -13.96 11.73 -1.25
C ARG A 263 -12.93 10.84 -1.93
N VAL A 264 -11.72 11.34 -2.06
CA VAL A 264 -10.61 10.56 -2.61
C VAL A 264 -9.44 10.60 -1.63
N HIS A 265 -9.05 9.42 -1.16
CA HIS A 265 -7.86 9.21 -0.37
C HIS A 265 -6.84 8.47 -1.23
N VAL A 266 -5.69 9.07 -1.42
CA VAL A 266 -4.61 8.54 -2.26
C VAL A 266 -3.33 8.40 -1.46
N GLU A 267 -2.78 7.17 -1.46
CA GLU A 267 -1.45 6.82 -0.98
C GLU A 267 -0.58 6.53 -2.19
N LEU A 268 0.42 7.37 -2.42
CA LEU A 268 1.16 7.40 -3.68
C LEU A 268 2.66 7.14 -3.45
N GLY A 269 3.44 7.35 -4.51
CA GLY A 269 4.85 7.12 -4.50
C GLY A 269 5.66 8.04 -3.56
N GLY A 270 6.93 7.77 -3.45
CA GLY A 270 7.85 8.54 -2.64
C GLY A 270 9.28 8.51 -3.15
N LYS A 271 10.05 9.56 -2.85
CA LYS A 271 11.50 9.62 -3.03
C LYS A 271 12.16 9.91 -1.69
N ASN A 272 11.98 8.98 -0.77
CA ASN A 272 12.17 9.20 0.66
C ASN A 272 13.65 9.35 1.03
N PRO A 273 14.00 10.42 1.79
CA PRO A 273 15.37 10.59 2.29
C PRO A 273 15.60 9.75 3.55
N VAL A 274 16.81 9.18 3.66
CA VAL A 274 17.37 8.72 4.92
C VAL A 274 18.62 9.52 5.22
N LEU A 275 18.60 10.29 6.31
CA LEU A 275 19.69 11.13 6.77
C LEU A 275 20.52 10.38 7.78
N VAL A 276 21.82 10.23 7.51
CA VAL A 276 22.76 9.57 8.42
C VAL A 276 23.86 10.56 8.81
N PHE A 277 23.84 10.98 10.07
CA PHE A 277 24.83 11.87 10.65
C PHE A 277 26.05 11.11 11.17
N ASP A 278 27.15 11.80 11.38
CA ASP A 278 28.44 11.22 11.79
C ASP A 278 28.43 10.60 13.20
N ASP A 279 27.50 11.07 14.05
CA ASP A 279 27.26 10.57 15.41
C ASP A 279 26.27 9.38 15.47
N ALA A 280 25.69 8.96 14.34
CA ALA A 280 24.71 7.88 14.29
C ALA A 280 25.26 6.56 14.83
N ASP A 281 24.36 5.67 15.28
CA ASP A 281 24.72 4.27 15.48
C ASP A 281 25.01 3.62 14.12
N PHE A 282 26.28 3.52 13.79
CA PHE A 282 26.76 3.16 12.46
C PHE A 282 26.16 1.85 11.94
N TYR A 283 26.19 0.80 12.75
CA TYR A 283 25.75 -0.52 12.28
C TYR A 283 24.23 -0.63 12.19
N ARG A 284 23.50 -0.04 13.13
CA ARG A 284 22.02 0.00 13.05
C ARG A 284 21.54 0.85 11.88
N ALA A 285 22.18 2.00 11.64
CA ALA A 285 21.86 2.84 10.48
C ALA A 285 22.14 2.09 9.16
N LEU A 286 23.28 1.38 9.08
CA LEU A 286 23.63 0.56 7.92
C LEU A 286 22.60 -0.55 7.67
N ASP A 287 22.22 -1.28 8.71
CA ASP A 287 21.20 -2.35 8.62
C ASP A 287 19.85 -1.80 8.15
N ALA A 288 19.42 -0.68 8.71
CA ALA A 288 18.15 -0.04 8.33
C ALA A 288 18.18 0.50 6.89
N VAL A 289 19.26 1.16 6.47
CA VAL A 289 19.42 1.65 5.09
C VAL A 289 19.32 0.50 4.09
N VAL A 290 20.05 -0.60 4.32
CA VAL A 290 20.02 -1.78 3.45
C VAL A 290 18.62 -2.41 3.45
N PHE A 291 18.05 -2.65 4.63
CA PHE A 291 16.72 -3.26 4.76
C PHE A 291 15.62 -2.44 4.07
N MET A 292 15.62 -1.12 4.26
CA MET A 292 14.52 -0.28 3.79
C MET A 292 14.48 -0.11 2.28
N ILE A 293 15.60 -0.21 1.58
CA ILE A 293 15.61 -0.07 0.12
C ILE A 293 15.59 -1.42 -0.62
N TYR A 294 16.24 -2.46 -0.10
CA TYR A 294 16.36 -3.71 -0.84
C TYR A 294 15.29 -4.74 -0.49
N SER A 295 14.73 -4.73 0.74
CA SER A 295 13.60 -5.61 1.06
C SER A 295 12.38 -5.31 0.20
N LEU A 296 11.53 -6.34 -0.01
CA LEU A 296 10.40 -6.27 -0.93
C LEU A 296 10.82 -5.85 -2.37
N ASN A 297 12.01 -6.29 -2.79
CA ASN A 297 12.57 -6.03 -4.13
C ASN A 297 12.73 -4.53 -4.44
N GLY A 298 12.83 -3.66 -3.42
CA GLY A 298 12.76 -2.20 -3.57
C GLY A 298 11.41 -1.68 -4.03
N GLN A 299 10.41 -2.54 -4.20
CA GLN A 299 9.06 -2.23 -4.66
C GLN A 299 8.16 -1.80 -3.49
N ARG A 300 8.59 -0.76 -2.78
CA ARG A 300 7.93 -0.23 -1.59
C ARG A 300 7.86 1.29 -1.65
N CYS A 301 6.68 1.87 -1.46
CA CYS A 301 6.48 3.32 -1.43
C CYS A 301 7.27 4.02 -0.31
N THR A 302 7.49 3.35 0.82
CA THR A 302 8.28 3.86 1.96
C THR A 302 9.78 3.55 1.88
N SER A 303 10.29 3.03 0.76
CA SER A 303 11.73 2.76 0.57
C SER A 303 12.55 4.03 0.77
N SER A 304 13.64 3.92 1.55
CA SER A 304 14.61 5.00 1.75
C SER A 304 15.59 5.07 0.57
N SER A 305 15.12 5.52 -0.59
CA SER A 305 15.83 5.44 -1.87
C SER A 305 16.92 6.51 -2.08
N ARG A 306 16.93 7.57 -1.22
CA ARG A 306 17.99 8.59 -1.19
C ARG A 306 18.72 8.54 0.14
N LEU A 307 19.94 8.02 0.18
CA LEU A 307 20.82 8.14 1.34
C LEU A 307 21.50 9.50 1.31
N LEU A 308 21.14 10.35 2.26
CA LEU A 308 21.83 11.60 2.56
C LEU A 308 22.79 11.32 3.70
N ILE A 309 24.10 11.44 3.43
CA ILE A 309 25.12 11.04 4.39
C ILE A 309 26.08 12.18 4.72
N GLN A 310 26.33 12.39 6.02
CA GLN A 310 27.30 13.40 6.44
C GLN A 310 28.70 13.03 5.98
N ARG A 311 29.40 13.98 5.34
CA ARG A 311 30.68 13.76 4.65
C ARG A 311 31.74 13.09 5.54
N GLY A 312 31.77 13.42 6.83
CA GLY A 312 32.75 12.86 7.79
C GLY A 312 32.74 11.34 7.91
N ILE A 313 31.62 10.65 7.62
CA ILE A 313 31.50 9.19 7.67
C ILE A 313 31.25 8.55 6.31
N GLN A 314 31.13 9.34 5.24
CA GLN A 314 30.72 8.88 3.92
C GLN A 314 31.53 7.70 3.41
N ASP A 315 32.86 7.83 3.35
CA ASP A 315 33.71 6.80 2.75
C ASP A 315 33.60 5.47 3.49
N LYS A 316 33.65 5.52 4.82
CA LYS A 316 33.50 4.33 5.66
C LYS A 316 32.14 3.67 5.51
N PHE A 317 31.09 4.47 5.44
CA PHE A 317 29.72 3.98 5.33
C PHE A 317 29.45 3.39 3.94
N VAL A 318 29.90 4.06 2.88
CA VAL A 318 29.78 3.59 1.49
C VAL A 318 30.53 2.27 1.27
N GLU A 319 31.76 2.13 1.80
CA GLU A 319 32.49 0.86 1.72
C GLU A 319 31.77 -0.28 2.46
N ALA A 320 31.14 0.00 3.60
CA ALA A 320 30.31 -0.98 4.29
C ALA A 320 29.05 -1.33 3.50
N LEU A 321 28.39 -0.33 2.89
CA LEU A 321 27.24 -0.53 2.01
C LEU A 321 27.59 -1.40 0.80
N LYS A 322 28.69 -1.11 0.09
CA LYS A 322 29.14 -1.91 -1.06
C LYS A 322 29.24 -3.39 -0.70
N LYS A 323 29.86 -3.70 0.44
CA LYS A 323 29.99 -5.08 0.93
C LYS A 323 28.64 -5.72 1.23
N ARG A 324 27.72 -4.97 1.88
CA ARG A 324 26.40 -5.50 2.23
C ARG A 324 25.54 -5.71 0.99
N VAL A 325 25.52 -4.77 0.06
CA VAL A 325 24.72 -4.84 -1.17
C VAL A 325 25.20 -5.95 -2.09
N ALA A 326 26.52 -6.14 -2.24
CA ALA A 326 27.09 -7.22 -3.04
C ALA A 326 26.79 -8.63 -2.49
N ASN A 327 26.46 -8.74 -1.21
CA ASN A 327 26.14 -10.02 -0.56
C ASN A 327 24.63 -10.30 -0.48
N ILE A 328 23.78 -9.41 -0.96
CA ILE A 328 22.31 -9.63 -0.97
C ILE A 328 22.00 -10.80 -1.91
N LYS A 329 21.30 -11.81 -1.39
CA LYS A 329 20.92 -12.98 -2.17
C LYS A 329 19.70 -12.70 -3.04
N VAL A 330 19.93 -12.66 -4.35
CA VAL A 330 18.86 -12.62 -5.35
C VAL A 330 18.50 -14.04 -5.76
N GLY A 331 17.21 -14.36 -5.88
CA GLY A 331 16.81 -15.70 -6.27
C GLY A 331 15.31 -15.94 -6.33
N HIS A 332 14.93 -17.21 -6.41
CA HIS A 332 13.55 -17.63 -6.46
C HIS A 332 12.78 -17.16 -5.20
N PRO A 333 11.59 -16.54 -5.34
CA PRO A 333 10.89 -15.93 -4.20
C PRO A 333 10.45 -16.94 -3.13
N LEU A 334 10.28 -18.21 -3.47
CA LEU A 334 9.95 -19.29 -2.52
C LEU A 334 11.16 -19.88 -1.77
N ASP A 335 12.41 -19.50 -2.13
CA ASP A 335 13.58 -19.86 -1.32
C ASP A 335 13.61 -19.01 -0.05
N PRO A 336 13.54 -19.61 1.16
CA PRO A 336 13.54 -18.85 2.41
C PRO A 336 14.78 -17.99 2.63
N THR A 337 15.88 -18.30 1.93
CA THR A 337 17.13 -17.55 1.99
C THR A 337 17.19 -16.38 1.02
N THR A 338 16.30 -16.31 0.03
CA THR A 338 16.20 -15.19 -0.92
C THR A 338 15.83 -13.90 -0.18
N GLU A 339 16.57 -12.83 -0.47
CA GLU A 339 16.36 -11.49 0.11
C GLU A 339 15.74 -10.53 -0.90
N VAL A 340 16.03 -10.72 -2.19
CA VAL A 340 15.45 -9.99 -3.31
C VAL A 340 14.99 -10.99 -4.36
N GLY A 341 13.73 -10.95 -4.72
CA GLY A 341 13.11 -11.74 -5.78
C GLY A 341 13.09 -11.00 -7.13
N PRO A 342 12.38 -11.54 -8.13
CA PRO A 342 12.20 -10.87 -9.42
C PRO A 342 11.27 -9.66 -9.28
N LEU A 343 11.43 -8.66 -10.16
CA LEU A 343 10.51 -7.53 -10.28
C LEU A 343 9.19 -7.99 -10.91
N VAL A 344 8.09 -7.39 -10.49
CA VAL A 344 6.71 -7.88 -10.71
C VAL A 344 6.33 -8.19 -12.16
N HIS A 345 6.80 -7.40 -13.12
CA HIS A 345 6.35 -7.51 -14.51
C HIS A 345 7.44 -7.04 -15.48
N PRO A 346 7.55 -7.59 -16.69
CA PRO A 346 8.55 -7.19 -17.68
C PRO A 346 8.58 -5.68 -17.96
N THR A 347 7.43 -5.03 -18.10
CA THR A 347 7.36 -3.57 -18.33
C THR A 347 8.00 -2.78 -17.18
N HIS A 348 7.78 -3.21 -15.93
CA HIS A 348 8.40 -2.57 -14.77
C HIS A 348 9.90 -2.86 -14.68
N TYR A 349 10.31 -4.08 -15.01
CA TYR A 349 11.71 -4.48 -15.09
C TYR A 349 12.49 -3.61 -16.11
N GLU A 350 11.94 -3.42 -17.31
CA GLU A 350 12.53 -2.53 -18.33
C GLU A 350 12.57 -1.07 -17.86
N LYS A 351 11.54 -0.61 -17.14
CA LYS A 351 11.54 0.73 -16.52
C LYS A 351 12.72 0.87 -15.56
N VAL A 352 12.97 -0.10 -14.69
CA VAL A 352 14.10 -0.07 -13.74
C VAL A 352 15.45 -0.06 -14.47
N LEU A 353 15.62 -0.89 -15.50
CA LEU A 353 16.82 -0.89 -16.35
C LEU A 353 17.04 0.47 -17.01
N SER A 354 16.00 1.14 -17.49
CA SER A 354 16.11 2.46 -18.11
C SER A 354 16.63 3.54 -17.17
N TYR A 355 16.37 3.42 -15.86
CA TYR A 355 16.95 4.32 -14.86
C TYR A 355 18.45 4.10 -14.66
N VAL A 356 18.95 2.88 -14.83
CA VAL A 356 20.39 2.60 -14.77
C VAL A 356 21.10 3.29 -15.93
N GLU A 357 20.53 3.22 -17.15
CA GLU A 357 21.07 3.90 -18.32
C GLU A 357 21.02 5.43 -18.16
N ALA A 358 19.93 5.97 -17.62
CA ALA A 358 19.84 7.39 -17.30
C ALA A 358 20.92 7.82 -16.31
N ALA A 359 21.15 7.05 -15.25
CA ALA A 359 22.18 7.30 -14.25
C ALA A 359 23.59 7.35 -14.88
N ARG A 360 23.90 6.38 -15.74
CA ARG A 360 25.18 6.33 -16.47
C ARG A 360 25.35 7.54 -17.37
N SER A 361 24.30 7.97 -18.10
CA SER A 361 24.33 9.15 -18.96
C SER A 361 24.53 10.45 -18.18
N GLU A 362 24.03 10.52 -16.95
CA GLU A 362 24.23 11.63 -16.02
C GLU A 362 25.53 11.55 -15.23
N LYS A 363 26.39 10.54 -15.50
CA LYS A 363 27.71 10.32 -14.87
C LYS A 363 27.65 9.92 -13.40
N ALA A 364 26.55 9.35 -12.91
CA ALA A 364 26.53 8.69 -11.63
C ALA A 364 27.39 7.40 -11.70
N THR A 365 28.11 7.10 -10.62
CA THR A 365 28.95 5.90 -10.55
C THR A 365 28.13 4.71 -10.05
N VAL A 366 28.09 3.63 -10.84
CA VAL A 366 27.55 2.34 -10.38
C VAL A 366 28.56 1.69 -9.45
N ALA A 367 28.34 1.79 -8.15
CA ALA A 367 29.25 1.24 -7.15
C ALA A 367 29.05 -0.27 -6.93
N VAL A 368 27.81 -0.78 -7.11
CA VAL A 368 27.43 -2.20 -7.05
C VAL A 368 26.20 -2.40 -7.95
N GLY A 369 26.11 -3.56 -8.62
CA GLY A 369 24.93 -3.99 -9.37
C GLY A 369 24.72 -3.21 -10.69
N GLY A 370 23.48 -2.85 -10.97
CA GLY A 370 23.09 -2.10 -12.18
C GLY A 370 22.91 -2.97 -13.42
N GLU A 371 22.54 -4.24 -13.25
CA GLU A 371 22.43 -5.19 -14.36
C GLU A 371 21.33 -6.22 -14.18
N ALA A 372 20.90 -6.78 -15.29
CA ALA A 372 20.01 -7.92 -15.39
C ALA A 372 20.74 -9.20 -14.97
N LEU A 373 20.12 -10.04 -14.14
CA LEU A 373 20.68 -11.32 -13.70
C LEU A 373 20.10 -12.48 -14.53
N LYS A 374 20.50 -12.54 -15.81
CA LYS A 374 19.97 -13.53 -16.79
C LYS A 374 20.33 -14.97 -16.45
N GLU A 375 21.39 -15.18 -15.67
CA GLU A 375 21.83 -16.49 -15.18
C GLU A 375 20.83 -17.13 -14.20
N LEU A 376 19.92 -16.36 -13.60
CA LEU A 376 18.85 -16.86 -12.75
C LEU A 376 17.62 -17.38 -13.53
N GLY A 377 17.63 -17.22 -14.85
CA GLY A 377 16.55 -17.70 -15.73
C GLY A 377 15.83 -16.56 -16.49
N PRO A 378 14.70 -16.87 -17.14
CA PRO A 378 13.97 -15.93 -17.98
C PRO A 378 13.10 -14.92 -17.20
N GLY A 379 13.12 -14.97 -15.87
CA GLY A 379 12.36 -14.06 -14.99
C GLY A 379 12.95 -12.65 -14.92
N ASN A 380 12.27 -11.80 -14.18
CA ASN A 380 12.58 -10.37 -14.09
C ASN A 380 13.62 -10.07 -13.00
N TYR A 381 14.74 -10.80 -12.95
CA TYR A 381 15.75 -10.67 -11.92
C TYR A 381 16.70 -9.51 -12.20
N PHE A 382 16.82 -8.61 -11.22
CA PHE A 382 17.65 -7.42 -11.29
C PHE A 382 18.55 -7.33 -10.06
N SER A 383 19.82 -6.94 -10.26
CA SER A 383 20.79 -6.84 -9.19
C SER A 383 20.50 -5.69 -8.22
N PRO A 384 20.60 -5.89 -6.89
CA PRO A 384 20.62 -4.79 -5.93
C PRO A 384 21.69 -3.78 -6.32
N THR A 385 21.28 -2.51 -6.45
CA THR A 385 22.10 -1.48 -7.08
C THR A 385 22.39 -0.33 -6.13
N LEU A 386 23.65 0.11 -6.12
CA LEU A 386 24.13 1.26 -5.36
C LEU A 386 24.78 2.27 -6.30
N PHE A 387 24.28 3.50 -6.32
CA PHE A 387 24.90 4.63 -7.03
C PHE A 387 25.59 5.58 -6.06
N THR A 388 26.83 5.97 -6.41
CA THR A 388 27.59 7.07 -5.80
C THR A 388 27.80 8.20 -6.80
N ASP A 389 28.40 9.29 -6.36
CA ASP A 389 28.62 10.51 -7.16
C ASP A 389 27.30 11.07 -7.72
N VAL A 390 26.23 10.96 -6.91
CA VAL A 390 24.89 11.41 -7.28
C VAL A 390 24.65 12.81 -6.73
N THR A 391 24.10 13.67 -7.57
CA THR A 391 23.53 14.97 -7.15
C THR A 391 22.02 14.89 -7.05
N ASN A 392 21.42 15.74 -6.24
CA ASN A 392 19.96 15.75 -6.07
C ASN A 392 19.20 16.16 -7.36
N GLN A 393 19.90 16.67 -8.38
CA GLN A 393 19.30 17.05 -9.66
C GLN A 393 19.24 15.91 -10.68
N MET A 394 19.95 14.80 -10.45
CA MET A 394 19.93 13.65 -11.34
C MET A 394 18.57 12.94 -11.30
N LYS A 395 18.15 12.41 -12.45
CA LYS A 395 16.86 11.72 -12.60
C LYS A 395 16.64 10.62 -11.56
N ILE A 396 17.70 9.83 -11.29
CA ILE A 396 17.65 8.75 -10.28
C ILE A 396 17.49 9.23 -8.84
N ALA A 397 17.78 10.49 -8.55
CA ALA A 397 17.56 11.12 -7.24
C ALA A 397 16.21 11.82 -7.13
N ARG A 398 15.57 12.17 -8.25
CA ARG A 398 14.31 12.92 -8.27
C ARG A 398 13.08 12.05 -8.50
N GLU A 399 13.17 11.03 -9.35
CA GLU A 399 12.04 10.18 -9.71
C GLU A 399 12.02 8.88 -8.92
N GLU A 400 10.83 8.36 -8.67
CA GLU A 400 10.62 7.07 -8.01
C GLU A 400 10.92 5.92 -8.98
N ILE A 401 11.97 5.15 -8.70
CA ILE A 401 12.38 3.99 -9.50
C ILE A 401 11.49 2.77 -9.21
N PHE A 402 11.13 2.59 -7.94
CA PHE A 402 10.36 1.47 -7.41
C PHE A 402 11.02 0.12 -7.65
N GLY A 403 12.33 0.06 -7.42
CA GLY A 403 13.19 -1.10 -7.55
C GLY A 403 14.34 -1.08 -6.53
N PRO A 404 15.18 -2.11 -6.46
CA PRO A 404 16.24 -2.23 -5.47
C PRO A 404 17.45 -1.33 -5.82
N VAL A 405 17.24 -0.02 -5.83
CA VAL A 405 18.22 1.00 -6.25
C VAL A 405 18.34 2.10 -5.19
N LEU A 406 19.55 2.25 -4.66
CA LEU A 406 19.92 3.27 -3.66
C LEU A 406 20.84 4.32 -4.29
N THR A 407 20.58 5.60 -4.02
CA THR A 407 21.44 6.72 -4.37
C THR A 407 22.10 7.31 -3.13
N VAL A 408 23.38 7.71 -3.21
CA VAL A 408 24.13 8.32 -2.13
C VAL A 408 24.46 9.76 -2.47
N ILE A 409 24.03 10.70 -1.61
CA ILE A 409 24.25 12.13 -1.75
C ILE A 409 24.90 12.63 -0.45
N PRO A 410 26.11 13.20 -0.50
CA PRO A 410 26.76 13.74 0.70
C PRO A 410 26.19 15.10 1.10
N PHE A 411 26.30 15.43 2.39
CA PHE A 411 26.04 16.75 2.94
C PHE A 411 27.06 17.12 4.03
N ASP A 412 27.20 18.40 4.33
CA ASP A 412 28.12 18.91 5.34
C ASP A 412 27.40 19.44 6.61
N THR A 413 26.26 20.10 6.46
CA THR A 413 25.52 20.71 7.60
C THR A 413 24.07 20.20 7.71
N GLU A 414 23.43 20.46 8.88
CA GLU A 414 22.01 20.13 9.10
C GLU A 414 21.10 20.85 8.11
N GLU A 415 21.41 22.12 7.81
CA GLU A 415 20.64 22.96 6.89
C GLU A 415 20.71 22.42 5.46
N GLU A 416 21.90 22.00 5.03
CA GLU A 416 22.10 21.38 3.71
C GLU A 416 21.35 20.05 3.63
N ALA A 417 21.47 19.19 4.64
CA ALA A 417 20.77 17.91 4.70
C ALA A 417 19.26 18.09 4.57
N LEU A 418 18.69 19.06 5.28
CA LEU A 418 17.26 19.37 5.25
C LEU A 418 16.84 19.96 3.89
N SER A 419 17.65 20.85 3.33
CA SER A 419 17.41 21.43 2.00
C SER A 419 17.36 20.33 0.93
N ILE A 420 18.32 19.41 0.92
CA ILE A 420 18.36 18.29 -0.03
C ILE A 420 17.18 17.33 0.23
N ALA A 421 16.86 17.05 1.49
CA ALA A 421 15.76 16.16 1.85
C ALA A 421 14.43 16.66 1.30
N ASN A 422 14.17 17.96 1.40
CA ASN A 422 12.91 18.60 1.01
C ASN A 422 12.83 19.01 -0.46
N ASP A 423 13.97 19.08 -1.17
CA ASP A 423 14.01 19.37 -2.62
C ASP A 423 13.58 18.14 -3.43
N THR A 424 12.31 17.82 -3.32
CA THR A 424 11.60 16.78 -4.03
C THR A 424 10.12 17.11 -4.13
N GLU A 425 9.45 16.61 -5.16
CA GLU A 425 7.99 16.74 -5.29
C GLU A 425 7.20 15.79 -4.37
N TYR A 426 7.89 14.81 -3.76
CA TYR A 426 7.31 13.80 -2.88
C TYR A 426 7.44 14.18 -1.41
N GLY A 427 6.66 13.53 -0.56
CA GLY A 427 6.69 13.73 0.88
C GLY A 427 5.97 12.60 1.63
N LEU A 428 6.33 11.33 1.34
CA LEU A 428 5.72 10.20 2.03
C LEU A 428 6.39 9.94 3.38
N THR A 429 7.68 9.60 3.37
CA THR A 429 8.43 9.29 4.59
C THR A 429 9.79 9.96 4.63
N GLY A 430 10.34 10.11 5.85
CA GLY A 430 11.72 10.49 6.11
C GLY A 430 12.31 9.63 7.23
N TYR A 431 13.62 9.47 7.24
CA TYR A 431 14.35 8.69 8.24
C TYR A 431 15.56 9.49 8.71
N VAL A 432 15.81 9.53 10.01
CA VAL A 432 16.91 10.30 10.63
C VAL A 432 17.69 9.41 11.58
N TRP A 433 19.00 9.36 11.39
CA TRP A 433 19.93 8.60 12.23
C TRP A 433 20.94 9.54 12.86
N THR A 434 20.84 9.78 14.16
CA THR A 434 21.73 10.61 14.99
C THR A 434 21.57 10.24 16.46
N ARG A 435 22.61 10.44 17.27
CA ARG A 435 22.53 10.32 18.74
C ARG A 435 22.20 11.62 19.43
N ASP A 436 22.28 12.76 18.74
CA ASP A 436 21.90 14.06 19.25
C ASP A 436 20.36 14.20 19.23
N SER A 437 19.76 14.27 20.41
CA SER A 437 18.30 14.38 20.57
C SER A 437 17.74 15.70 20.04
N GLY A 438 18.49 16.79 20.14
CA GLY A 438 18.07 18.10 19.61
C GLY A 438 18.06 18.10 18.08
N ARG A 439 19.12 17.55 17.46
CA ARG A 439 19.19 17.34 16.01
C ARG A 439 18.05 16.43 15.53
N ALA A 440 17.82 15.33 16.24
CA ALA A 440 16.76 14.39 15.92
C ALA A 440 15.39 15.06 15.79
N ILE A 441 15.05 15.94 16.74
CA ILE A 441 13.80 16.70 16.75
C ILE A 441 13.78 17.72 15.60
N ARG A 442 14.82 18.55 15.47
CA ARG A 442 14.89 19.57 14.39
C ARG A 442 14.75 18.95 13.00
N MET A 443 15.43 17.84 12.76
CA MET A 443 15.35 17.15 11.47
C MET A 443 13.99 16.51 11.25
N ALA A 444 13.43 15.84 12.26
CA ALA A 444 12.13 15.21 12.15
C ALA A 444 11.00 16.22 11.91
N GLU A 445 11.03 17.37 12.57
CA GLU A 445 10.05 18.45 12.36
C GLU A 445 10.28 19.20 11.04
N GLY A 446 11.52 19.30 10.58
CA GLY A 446 11.87 20.02 9.36
C GLY A 446 11.67 19.24 8.06
N ILE A 447 11.64 17.92 8.10
CA ILE A 447 11.41 17.10 6.90
C ILE A 447 9.94 17.20 6.47
N GLU A 448 9.70 17.61 5.22
CA GLU A 448 8.38 17.75 4.61
C GLU A 448 7.85 16.35 4.15
N ALA A 449 7.54 15.52 5.11
CA ALA A 449 6.97 14.19 4.89
C ALA A 449 5.80 13.92 5.84
N GLY A 450 4.91 13.02 5.44
CA GLY A 450 3.78 12.67 6.29
C GLY A 450 4.16 11.82 7.49
N MET A 451 5.33 11.15 7.42
CA MET A 451 5.85 10.29 8.51
C MET A 451 7.37 10.39 8.57
N VAL A 452 7.89 10.49 9.79
CA VAL A 452 9.34 10.49 10.02
C VAL A 452 9.69 9.51 11.14
N TRP A 453 10.69 8.67 10.92
CA TRP A 453 11.26 7.78 11.93
C TRP A 453 12.66 8.25 12.32
N VAL A 454 12.91 8.26 13.63
CA VAL A 454 14.22 8.59 14.20
C VAL A 454 14.82 7.33 14.81
N ASN A 455 16.05 7.02 14.41
CA ASN A 455 16.81 5.84 14.88
C ASN A 455 16.04 4.51 14.78
N SER A 456 15.13 4.43 13.78
CA SER A 456 14.27 3.29 13.50
C SER A 456 14.01 3.20 11.99
N GLU A 457 13.68 2.02 11.56
CA GLU A 457 13.09 1.75 10.24
C GLU A 457 11.56 1.92 10.29
N ASN A 458 10.86 1.60 9.21
CA ASN A 458 9.41 1.71 9.07
C ASN A 458 8.63 0.83 10.09
N ASN A 459 8.78 1.14 11.36
CA ASN A 459 8.02 0.49 12.42
C ASN A 459 6.62 1.10 12.51
N ARG A 460 5.61 0.35 12.08
CA ARG A 460 4.23 0.81 12.01
C ARG A 460 3.46 0.48 13.29
N ASN A 461 2.72 1.48 13.76
CA ASN A 461 1.72 1.34 14.79
C ASN A 461 0.33 1.65 14.19
N LEU A 462 -0.61 0.71 14.25
CA LEU A 462 -1.92 0.81 13.60
C LEU A 462 -2.77 2.04 13.98
N PRO A 463 -2.73 2.56 15.23
CA PRO A 463 -3.40 3.80 15.60
C PRO A 463 -2.78 5.06 15.00
N SER A 464 -1.48 5.01 14.64
CA SER A 464 -0.76 6.21 14.19
C SER A 464 -1.16 6.60 12.76
N PRO A 465 -1.23 7.93 12.45
CA PRO A 465 -1.54 8.38 11.11
C PRO A 465 -0.46 7.95 10.11
N PHE A 466 -0.91 7.46 8.97
CA PHE A 466 -0.07 7.07 7.85
C PHE A 466 -0.57 7.78 6.58
N GLY A 467 0.31 8.41 5.83
CA GLY A 467 -0.02 9.06 4.57
C GLY A 467 0.96 10.16 4.21
N GLY A 468 1.06 10.47 2.92
CA GLY A 468 1.97 11.44 2.37
C GLY A 468 1.46 12.88 2.39
N VAL A 469 2.38 13.80 2.08
CA VAL A 469 2.12 15.20 1.70
C VAL A 469 2.66 15.42 0.27
N LYS A 470 2.51 16.60 -0.29
CA LYS A 470 2.93 16.92 -1.67
C LYS A 470 2.32 15.90 -2.66
N LYS A 471 3.12 15.41 -3.60
CA LYS A 471 2.70 14.39 -4.59
C LYS A 471 2.65 12.94 -4.06
N SER A 472 2.91 12.75 -2.77
CA SER A 472 2.84 11.42 -2.15
C SER A 472 1.48 11.05 -1.58
N GLY A 473 0.52 11.96 -1.57
CA GLY A 473 -0.85 11.59 -1.21
C GLY A 473 -1.68 12.67 -0.56
N ILE A 474 -2.95 12.31 -0.35
CA ILE A 474 -3.98 13.12 0.31
C ILE A 474 -4.74 12.22 1.27
N GLY A 475 -4.88 12.65 2.52
CA GLY A 475 -5.56 11.89 3.58
C GLY A 475 -4.59 11.15 4.50
N ARG A 476 -5.15 10.46 5.49
CA ARG A 476 -4.40 9.62 6.43
C ARG A 476 -5.15 8.33 6.70
N ASP A 477 -4.42 7.22 6.72
CA ASP A 477 -4.86 5.94 7.24
C ASP A 477 -4.44 5.76 8.70
N GLY A 478 -5.03 4.78 9.38
CA GLY A 478 -4.71 4.40 10.74
C GLY A 478 -5.66 4.97 11.78
N GLY A 479 -6.00 4.16 12.78
CA GLY A 479 -6.86 4.58 13.88
C GLY A 479 -8.13 5.29 13.46
N ASP A 480 -8.42 6.41 14.11
CA ASP A 480 -9.60 7.23 13.84
C ASP A 480 -9.49 8.01 12.51
N TYR A 481 -8.29 8.24 11.98
CA TYR A 481 -8.09 8.90 10.69
C TYR A 481 -8.74 8.13 9.54
N SER A 482 -8.71 6.79 9.59
CA SER A 482 -9.43 5.97 8.61
C SER A 482 -10.95 6.15 8.71
N PHE A 483 -11.51 6.29 9.92
CA PHE A 483 -12.93 6.57 10.10
C PHE A 483 -13.32 7.99 9.65
N GLU A 484 -12.44 8.99 9.78
CA GLU A 484 -12.67 10.32 9.22
C GLU A 484 -12.87 10.28 7.70
N PHE A 485 -12.17 9.38 7.02
CA PHE A 485 -12.33 9.19 5.58
C PHE A 485 -13.61 8.41 5.21
N TYR A 486 -13.94 7.33 5.92
CA TYR A 486 -15.06 6.44 5.58
C TYR A 486 -16.40 6.83 6.22
N MET A 487 -16.44 7.92 7.00
CA MET A 487 -17.65 8.32 7.72
C MET A 487 -17.96 9.81 7.54
N GLU A 488 -19.24 10.15 7.64
CA GLU A 488 -19.75 11.52 7.68
C GLU A 488 -20.07 11.92 9.11
N THR A 489 -19.65 13.13 9.50
CA THR A 489 -19.98 13.71 10.81
C THR A 489 -21.15 14.65 10.68
N LYS A 490 -22.24 14.40 11.45
CA LYS A 490 -23.40 15.25 11.56
C LYS A 490 -23.41 15.93 12.92
N ASN A 491 -23.59 17.26 12.97
CA ASN A 491 -23.93 17.95 14.19
C ASN A 491 -25.45 17.98 14.39
N ILE A 492 -25.89 17.70 15.61
CA ILE A 492 -27.29 17.77 16.03
C ILE A 492 -27.36 18.78 17.18
N CYS A 493 -28.13 19.84 16.97
CA CYS A 493 -28.36 20.88 17.97
C CYS A 493 -29.77 20.75 18.55
N VAL A 494 -29.84 20.58 19.85
CA VAL A 494 -31.12 20.45 20.59
C VAL A 494 -31.22 21.58 21.58
N ALA A 495 -32.23 22.45 21.41
CA ALA A 495 -32.57 23.47 22.39
C ALA A 495 -33.17 22.81 23.64
N HIS A 496 -32.63 23.09 24.82
CA HIS A 496 -33.14 22.62 26.11
C HIS A 496 -33.63 23.79 27.02
N GLY A 497 -33.65 25.01 26.48
CA GLY A 497 -34.16 26.21 27.07
C GLY A 497 -35.02 27.02 26.11
N THR A 498 -35.45 28.17 26.52
CA THR A 498 -36.18 29.13 25.66
C THR A 498 -35.21 30.22 25.22
N HIS A 499 -34.65 30.09 24.02
CA HIS A 499 -33.88 31.16 23.38
C HIS A 499 -34.76 32.06 22.52
N LYS A 500 -34.33 33.27 22.32
CA LYS A 500 -35.06 34.27 21.52
C LYS A 500 -34.96 33.92 20.03
N ILE A 501 -36.10 33.68 19.41
CA ILE A 501 -36.20 33.51 17.94
C ILE A 501 -36.55 34.86 17.32
N PRO A 502 -35.75 35.36 16.34
CA PRO A 502 -36.07 36.58 15.62
C PRO A 502 -37.42 36.45 14.88
N VAL A 503 -38.26 37.49 15.01
CA VAL A 503 -39.57 37.51 14.40
C VAL A 503 -39.55 38.41 13.16
N LEU A 504 -39.92 37.83 12.01
CA LEU A 504 -40.06 38.56 10.74
C LEU A 504 -41.54 38.77 10.43
N GLY A 505 -41.84 39.83 9.68
CA GLY A 505 -43.20 40.08 9.16
C GLY A 505 -44.24 40.59 10.19
N ARG A 506 -43.79 41.18 11.29
CA ARG A 506 -44.66 41.90 12.24
C ARG A 506 -44.61 43.38 11.99
#